data_c627e39658d9f666c14d02aee5b9b00e
#
_entry.id   c627e39658d9f666c14d02aee5b9b00e
#
_cell.length_a   1.000
_cell.length_b   1.000
_cell.length_c   1.000
_cell.angle_alpha   90.00
_cell.angle_beta   90.00
_cell.angle_gamma   90.00
#
_symmetry.space_group_name_H-M   'P 1'
#
loop_
_entity.id
_entity.type
_entity.pdbx_description
1 polymer ?
#
loop_
_entity_poly.entity_id
_entity_poly.type
_entity_poly.pdbx_seq_one_letter_code
_entity_poly.pdbx_strand_id
1 'polypeptide(L)'
;MKELELLAPAGSLKTLKAVIHAGADAVYLGGSMFGARAYANNFNEEELLEAIRFGHIHGRKIILAVNTLLKEYELGQLYDYLRPYYEAGVDAVIVQDMGVMEFIKTHFPNLPIHTSTQMTITNVEGARLLKEQGVERVVTAREMSLEEIQRIHDEVGVELESFIHGALCYCYSGQCLFSSIIGGRSGNRGRCAQPCRLSYEVLQGEKSLTGHHATPILSLKDMCTLPFLYELADHGVYSFKIEGRMKTPEYAAGVVSIYRKYMDSYLDGSRIPVEKKDIRALLELGNRGGFTNGYYYHHNDSDMLSGESASHNKSEGVLQDNIRREYAVSYTHLT
;
A
#
# COMPACT_ATOMS: atom_id res chain seq x y z
N MET A 1 -11.61 -0.26 -23.78
CA MET A 1 -10.77 0.76 -23.10
C MET A 1 -9.97 0.03 -22.05
N LYS A 2 -8.68 0.32 -21.90
CA LYS A 2 -7.91 -0.21 -20.76
C LYS A 2 -8.52 0.39 -19.49
N GLU A 3 -9.02 -0.43 -18.59
CA GLU A 3 -9.42 0.01 -17.26
C GLU A 3 -8.19 -0.02 -16.38
N LEU A 4 -7.95 1.02 -15.59
CA LEU A 4 -6.92 1.08 -14.54
C LEU A 4 -7.61 1.44 -13.23
N GLU A 5 -7.08 0.95 -12.14
CA GLU A 5 -7.62 1.17 -10.81
C GLU A 5 -6.62 1.92 -9.93
N LEU A 6 -7.01 3.06 -9.37
CA LEU A 6 -6.25 3.78 -8.34
C LEU A 6 -6.71 3.33 -6.96
N LEU A 7 -5.87 2.55 -6.28
CA LEU A 7 -6.17 1.96 -4.99
C LEU A 7 -5.56 2.78 -3.85
N ALA A 8 -6.43 3.46 -3.11
CA ALA A 8 -6.04 4.37 -2.04
C ALA A 8 -6.06 3.71 -0.65
N PRO A 9 -5.19 4.13 0.28
CA PRO A 9 -5.23 3.69 1.66
C PRO A 9 -6.26 4.48 2.49
N ALA A 10 -6.93 3.81 3.44
CA ALA A 10 -7.67 4.51 4.49
C ALA A 10 -7.42 3.90 5.86
N GLY A 11 -7.13 4.75 6.86
CA GLY A 11 -7.01 4.40 8.27
C GLY A 11 -8.18 4.91 9.12
N SER A 12 -9.15 5.61 8.53
CA SER A 12 -10.35 6.11 9.20
C SER A 12 -11.44 6.44 8.18
N LEU A 13 -12.70 6.55 8.61
CA LEU A 13 -13.81 7.01 7.76
C LEU A 13 -13.52 8.39 7.14
N LYS A 14 -12.90 9.30 7.88
CA LYS A 14 -12.50 10.61 7.37
C LYS A 14 -11.53 10.47 6.19
N THR A 15 -10.52 9.62 6.30
CA THR A 15 -9.57 9.37 5.22
C THR A 15 -10.25 8.70 4.02
N LEU A 16 -11.09 7.68 4.27
CA LEU A 16 -11.84 6.99 3.22
C LEU A 16 -12.65 7.97 2.37
N LYS A 17 -13.43 8.82 3.01
CA LYS A 17 -14.25 9.82 2.35
C LYS A 17 -13.39 10.80 1.55
N ALA A 18 -12.28 11.28 2.12
CA ALA A 18 -11.36 12.19 1.45
C ALA A 18 -10.72 11.58 0.18
N VAL A 19 -10.26 10.32 0.23
CA VAL A 19 -9.63 9.69 -0.95
C VAL A 19 -10.65 9.34 -2.04
N ILE A 20 -11.89 9.00 -1.67
CA ILE A 20 -12.97 8.78 -2.65
C ILE A 20 -13.27 10.09 -3.40
N HIS A 21 -13.41 11.21 -2.69
CA HIS A 21 -13.61 12.52 -3.32
C HIS A 21 -12.41 12.97 -4.14
N ALA A 22 -11.20 12.58 -3.76
CA ALA A 22 -9.97 12.85 -4.52
C ALA A 22 -9.82 12.01 -5.80
N GLY A 23 -10.72 11.04 -6.05
CA GLY A 23 -10.77 10.26 -7.28
C GLY A 23 -10.20 8.84 -7.18
N ALA A 24 -10.11 8.25 -6.00
CA ALA A 24 -9.78 6.83 -5.87
C ALA A 24 -10.89 5.95 -6.48
N ASP A 25 -10.49 4.88 -7.19
CA ASP A 25 -11.42 3.89 -7.76
C ASP A 25 -11.74 2.79 -6.74
N ALA A 26 -10.77 2.49 -5.87
CA ALA A 26 -10.90 1.54 -4.79
C ALA A 26 -10.17 2.03 -3.54
N VAL A 27 -10.63 1.59 -2.36
CA VAL A 27 -10.00 1.92 -1.08
C VAL A 27 -9.71 0.64 -0.29
N TYR A 28 -8.47 0.47 0.14
CA TYR A 28 -8.12 -0.63 1.04
C TYR A 28 -7.97 -0.13 2.48
N LEU A 29 -8.51 -0.91 3.39
CA LEU A 29 -8.56 -0.58 4.81
C LEU A 29 -8.36 -1.83 5.68
N GLY A 30 -8.23 -1.65 6.98
CA GLY A 30 -8.11 -2.75 7.95
C GLY A 30 -9.15 -2.63 9.03
N GLY A 31 -9.76 -3.75 9.37
CA GLY A 31 -10.65 -3.85 10.53
C GLY A 31 -9.90 -4.10 11.83
N SER A 32 -10.63 -4.37 12.89
CA SER A 32 -10.10 -4.55 14.25
C SER A 32 -9.18 -5.76 14.42
N MET A 33 -9.26 -6.76 13.51
CA MET A 33 -8.50 -8.01 13.57
C MET A 33 -7.79 -8.30 12.25
N PHE A 34 -6.78 -9.16 12.29
CA PHE A 34 -6.09 -9.79 11.14
C PHE A 34 -5.40 -8.85 10.14
N GLY A 35 -5.32 -7.55 10.42
CA GLY A 35 -4.67 -6.57 9.56
C GLY A 35 -3.19 -6.33 9.90
N ALA A 36 -2.33 -6.16 8.88
CA ALA A 36 -0.90 -5.90 9.04
C ALA A 36 -0.55 -4.48 9.53
N ARG A 37 -1.44 -3.81 10.22
CA ARG A 37 -1.24 -2.49 10.86
C ARG A 37 -1.96 -2.46 12.20
N ALA A 38 -1.54 -3.32 13.14
CA ALA A 38 -2.19 -3.50 14.45
C ALA A 38 -2.24 -2.22 15.31
N TYR A 39 -1.38 -1.25 15.04
CA TYR A 39 -1.32 0.04 15.76
C TYR A 39 -1.90 1.22 14.96
N ALA A 40 -2.50 0.98 13.79
CA ALA A 40 -3.30 1.99 13.11
C ALA A 40 -4.65 2.19 13.81
N ASN A 41 -5.29 3.33 13.60
CA ASN A 41 -6.71 3.47 13.87
C ASN A 41 -7.45 2.57 12.87
N ASN A 42 -7.70 1.32 13.27
CA ASN A 42 -8.44 0.37 12.44
C ASN A 42 -9.94 0.62 12.61
N PHE A 43 -10.70 0.28 11.58
CA PHE A 43 -12.14 0.41 11.59
C PHE A 43 -12.76 -0.62 12.57
N ASN A 44 -13.67 -0.18 13.41
CA ASN A 44 -14.56 -1.10 14.10
C ASN A 44 -15.63 -1.64 13.12
N GLU A 45 -16.51 -2.53 13.57
CA GLU A 45 -17.50 -3.17 12.70
C GLU A 45 -18.46 -2.14 12.08
N GLU A 46 -19.01 -1.22 12.88
CA GLU A 46 -19.95 -0.19 12.40
C GLU A 46 -19.29 0.73 11.38
N GLU A 47 -18.08 1.18 11.65
CA GLU A 47 -17.31 2.03 10.75
C GLU A 47 -16.98 1.31 9.44
N LEU A 48 -16.71 0.00 9.48
CA LEU A 48 -16.38 -0.77 8.30
C LEU A 48 -17.61 -1.00 7.42
N LEU A 49 -18.76 -1.30 8.03
CA LEU A 49 -20.05 -1.38 7.34
C LEU A 49 -20.45 -0.04 6.71
N GLU A 50 -20.23 1.06 7.41
CA GLU A 50 -20.41 2.42 6.86
C GLU A 50 -19.44 2.70 5.70
N ALA A 51 -18.18 2.25 5.81
CA ALA A 51 -17.19 2.39 4.74
C ALA A 51 -17.62 1.67 3.46
N ILE A 52 -18.12 0.42 3.57
CA ILE A 52 -18.63 -0.35 2.43
C ILE A 52 -19.82 0.38 1.80
N ARG A 53 -20.81 0.76 2.62
CA ARG A 53 -21.99 1.49 2.14
C ARG A 53 -21.60 2.80 1.44
N PHE A 54 -20.72 3.58 2.04
CA PHE A 54 -20.27 4.86 1.48
C PHE A 54 -19.52 4.67 0.16
N GLY A 55 -18.63 3.68 0.10
CA GLY A 55 -17.91 3.34 -1.13
C GLY A 55 -18.86 2.99 -2.27
N HIS A 56 -19.81 2.11 -2.01
CA HIS A 56 -20.79 1.65 -3.02
C HIS A 56 -21.72 2.76 -3.52
N ILE A 57 -22.18 3.66 -2.63
CA ILE A 57 -22.99 4.83 -3.04
C ILE A 57 -22.21 5.71 -4.03
N HIS A 58 -20.88 5.77 -3.91
CA HIS A 58 -20.02 6.53 -4.80
C HIS A 58 -19.45 5.69 -5.98
N GLY A 59 -19.89 4.45 -6.14
CA GLY A 59 -19.40 3.52 -7.18
C GLY A 59 -17.94 3.13 -7.01
N ARG A 60 -17.45 3.02 -5.75
CA ARG A 60 -16.07 2.69 -5.42
C ARG A 60 -15.97 1.38 -4.66
N LYS A 61 -14.92 0.60 -4.95
CA LYS A 61 -14.67 -0.69 -4.30
C LYS A 61 -14.04 -0.50 -2.92
N ILE A 62 -14.43 -1.35 -1.98
CA ILE A 62 -13.85 -1.41 -0.63
C ILE A 62 -13.18 -2.78 -0.43
N ILE A 63 -11.87 -2.75 -0.16
CA ILE A 63 -11.04 -3.94 -0.06
C ILE A 63 -10.54 -4.09 1.38
N LEU A 64 -10.88 -5.23 2.02
CA LEU A 64 -10.52 -5.48 3.42
C LEU A 64 -9.18 -6.21 3.54
N ALA A 65 -8.26 -5.66 4.33
CA ALA A 65 -6.97 -6.30 4.60
C ALA A 65 -7.09 -7.34 5.72
N VAL A 66 -6.93 -8.62 5.37
CA VAL A 66 -6.82 -9.80 6.25
C VAL A 66 -5.43 -10.42 6.03
N ASN A 67 -4.40 -9.60 6.16
CA ASN A 67 -3.07 -9.88 5.63
C ASN A 67 -2.00 -10.09 6.71
N THR A 68 -2.36 -10.81 7.77
CA THR A 68 -1.42 -11.35 8.76
C THR A 68 -1.41 -12.88 8.71
N LEU A 69 -0.31 -13.49 9.17
CA LEU A 69 -0.29 -14.94 9.44
C LEU A 69 -1.15 -15.24 10.68
N LEU A 70 -2.03 -16.21 10.60
CA LEU A 70 -2.92 -16.61 11.70
C LEU A 70 -2.39 -17.83 12.43
N LYS A 71 -2.65 -17.89 13.74
CA LYS A 71 -2.49 -19.10 14.54
C LYS A 71 -3.78 -19.91 14.50
N GLU A 72 -3.68 -21.20 14.79
CA GLU A 72 -4.81 -22.14 14.74
C GLU A 72 -6.05 -21.63 15.48
N TYR A 73 -5.87 -21.10 16.70
CA TYR A 73 -6.99 -20.56 17.49
C TYR A 73 -7.60 -19.26 16.92
N GLU A 74 -6.86 -18.52 16.10
CA GLU A 74 -7.33 -17.30 15.45
C GLU A 74 -8.16 -17.62 14.20
N LEU A 75 -7.82 -18.71 13.51
CA LEU A 75 -8.55 -19.17 12.34
C LEU A 75 -10.02 -19.47 12.67
N GLY A 76 -10.29 -20.02 13.87
CA GLY A 76 -11.64 -20.27 14.34
C GLY A 76 -12.51 -19.00 14.52
N GLN A 77 -11.90 -17.82 14.60
CA GLN A 77 -12.62 -16.54 14.73
C GLN A 77 -12.89 -15.87 13.36
N LEU A 78 -12.29 -16.38 12.31
CA LEU A 78 -12.29 -15.72 11.00
C LEU A 78 -13.69 -15.69 10.36
N TYR A 79 -14.51 -16.72 10.57
CA TYR A 79 -15.86 -16.78 10.02
C TYR A 79 -16.74 -15.66 10.56
N ASP A 80 -16.83 -15.56 11.89
CA ASP A 80 -17.67 -14.55 12.55
C ASP A 80 -17.16 -13.12 12.26
N TYR A 81 -15.84 -12.97 12.11
CA TYR A 81 -15.24 -11.70 11.73
C TYR A 81 -15.58 -11.26 10.30
N LEU A 82 -15.52 -12.17 9.32
CA LEU A 82 -15.72 -11.84 7.90
C LEU A 82 -17.20 -11.77 7.49
N ARG A 83 -18.05 -12.57 8.13
CA ARG A 83 -19.45 -12.71 7.73
C ARG A 83 -20.20 -11.38 7.57
N PRO A 84 -20.18 -10.43 8.53
CA PRO A 84 -20.94 -9.18 8.39
C PRO A 84 -20.48 -8.35 7.19
N TYR A 85 -19.18 -8.36 6.87
CA TYR A 85 -18.63 -7.62 5.73
C TYR A 85 -18.93 -8.31 4.40
N TYR A 86 -18.90 -9.64 4.38
CA TYR A 86 -19.31 -10.43 3.21
C TYR A 86 -20.78 -10.18 2.88
N GLU A 87 -21.67 -10.23 3.90
CA GLU A 87 -23.10 -9.94 3.75
C GLU A 87 -23.35 -8.47 3.31
N ALA A 88 -22.50 -7.53 3.71
CA ALA A 88 -22.55 -6.15 3.28
C ALA A 88 -21.95 -5.91 1.88
N GLY A 89 -21.38 -6.95 1.26
CA GLY A 89 -20.85 -6.89 -0.10
C GLY A 89 -19.44 -6.30 -0.22
N VAL A 90 -18.53 -6.55 0.75
CA VAL A 90 -17.11 -6.15 0.59
C VAL A 90 -16.57 -6.70 -0.72
N ASP A 91 -15.88 -5.86 -1.50
CA ASP A 91 -15.52 -6.17 -2.88
C ASP A 91 -14.39 -7.18 -3.02
N ALA A 92 -13.44 -7.20 -2.09
CA ALA A 92 -12.36 -8.19 -2.04
C ALA A 92 -11.68 -8.22 -0.67
N VAL A 93 -10.86 -9.23 -0.45
CA VAL A 93 -9.95 -9.34 0.71
C VAL A 93 -8.49 -9.46 0.26
N ILE A 94 -7.59 -8.80 0.99
CA ILE A 94 -6.14 -8.94 0.79
C ILE A 94 -5.62 -9.97 1.78
N VAL A 95 -5.06 -11.08 1.31
CA VAL A 95 -4.66 -12.23 2.12
C VAL A 95 -3.16 -12.53 1.98
N GLN A 96 -2.52 -12.90 3.09
CA GLN A 96 -1.13 -13.39 3.13
C GLN A 96 -1.05 -14.87 3.44
N ASP A 97 -1.92 -15.38 4.29
CA ASP A 97 -1.89 -16.72 4.85
C ASP A 97 -2.60 -17.72 3.93
N MET A 98 -1.92 -18.81 3.55
CA MET A 98 -2.49 -19.84 2.68
C MET A 98 -3.67 -20.56 3.34
N GLY A 99 -3.64 -20.76 4.67
CA GLY A 99 -4.76 -21.34 5.41
C GLY A 99 -5.98 -20.43 5.43
N VAL A 100 -5.77 -19.12 5.56
CA VAL A 100 -6.83 -18.10 5.43
C VAL A 100 -7.40 -18.09 4.03
N MET A 101 -6.57 -18.20 2.99
CA MET A 101 -7.02 -18.25 1.60
C MET A 101 -7.95 -19.47 1.37
N GLU A 102 -7.54 -20.65 1.81
CA GLU A 102 -8.35 -21.86 1.68
C GLU A 102 -9.63 -21.80 2.52
N PHE A 103 -9.57 -21.22 3.70
CA PHE A 103 -10.73 -20.98 4.55
C PHE A 103 -11.76 -20.08 3.86
N ILE A 104 -11.32 -18.98 3.25
CA ILE A 104 -12.19 -18.04 2.53
C ILE A 104 -12.84 -18.73 1.32
N LYS A 105 -12.08 -19.46 0.53
CA LYS A 105 -12.62 -20.22 -0.62
C LYS A 105 -13.72 -21.20 -0.21
N THR A 106 -13.57 -21.81 0.96
CA THR A 106 -14.54 -22.80 1.47
C THR A 106 -15.80 -22.14 2.02
N HIS A 107 -15.68 -21.06 2.77
CA HIS A 107 -16.78 -20.47 3.53
C HIS A 107 -17.40 -19.23 2.87
N PHE A 108 -16.66 -18.56 1.99
CA PHE A 108 -17.06 -17.34 1.27
C PHE A 108 -16.71 -17.43 -0.23
N PRO A 109 -17.25 -18.41 -0.96
CA PRO A 109 -16.78 -18.79 -2.29
C PRO A 109 -16.86 -17.68 -3.36
N ASN A 110 -17.70 -16.65 -3.13
CA ASN A 110 -17.84 -15.51 -4.03
C ASN A 110 -17.03 -14.28 -3.60
N LEU A 111 -16.20 -14.39 -2.56
CA LEU A 111 -15.38 -13.29 -2.09
C LEU A 111 -14.05 -13.28 -2.83
N PRO A 112 -13.79 -12.27 -3.68
CA PRO A 112 -12.53 -12.16 -4.40
C PRO A 112 -11.31 -12.08 -3.47
N ILE A 113 -10.25 -12.80 -3.82
CA ILE A 113 -9.00 -12.82 -3.05
C ILE A 113 -7.91 -12.12 -3.85
N HIS A 114 -7.33 -11.08 -3.25
CA HIS A 114 -6.11 -10.44 -3.71
C HIS A 114 -4.96 -10.89 -2.82
N THR A 115 -3.81 -11.22 -3.38
CA THR A 115 -2.66 -11.56 -2.55
C THR A 115 -2.12 -10.33 -1.84
N SER A 116 -1.57 -10.51 -0.65
CA SER A 116 -0.76 -9.45 -0.04
C SER A 116 0.64 -9.42 -0.65
N THR A 117 1.25 -8.24 -0.76
CA THR A 117 2.69 -8.13 -1.07
C THR A 117 3.54 -8.95 -0.10
N GLN A 118 3.04 -9.23 1.11
CA GLN A 118 3.71 -10.06 2.12
C GLN A 118 3.76 -11.56 1.75
N MET A 119 3.04 -12.01 0.72
CA MET A 119 3.22 -13.35 0.14
C MET A 119 4.53 -13.48 -0.67
N THR A 120 5.22 -12.37 -0.92
CA THR A 120 6.52 -12.34 -1.60
C THR A 120 6.47 -12.96 -3.00
N ILE A 121 5.50 -12.56 -3.80
CA ILE A 121 5.41 -13.05 -5.19
C ILE A 121 6.38 -12.26 -6.05
N THR A 122 7.42 -12.96 -6.52
CA THR A 122 8.56 -12.38 -7.23
C THR A 122 8.83 -13.04 -8.59
N ASN A 123 7.97 -13.95 -9.03
CA ASN A 123 8.20 -14.68 -10.28
C ASN A 123 6.90 -15.22 -10.89
N VAL A 124 7.00 -15.64 -12.15
CA VAL A 124 5.91 -16.17 -12.95
C VAL A 124 5.26 -17.40 -12.32
N GLU A 125 6.07 -18.35 -11.83
CA GLU A 125 5.54 -19.62 -11.30
C GLU A 125 4.75 -19.41 -10.00
N GLY A 126 5.21 -18.50 -9.13
CA GLY A 126 4.44 -18.13 -7.93
C GLY A 126 3.10 -17.49 -8.27
N ALA A 127 3.08 -16.59 -9.26
CA ALA A 127 1.84 -15.96 -9.72
C ALA A 127 0.91 -16.97 -10.41
N ARG A 128 1.44 -17.90 -11.21
CA ARG A 128 0.69 -18.98 -11.86
C ARG A 128 0.01 -19.89 -10.85
N LEU A 129 0.75 -20.35 -9.84
CA LEU A 129 0.21 -21.19 -8.76
C LEU A 129 -0.97 -20.51 -8.06
N LEU A 130 -0.85 -19.21 -7.75
CA LEU A 130 -1.93 -18.48 -7.08
C LEU A 130 -3.15 -18.27 -7.97
N LYS A 131 -2.95 -18.02 -9.27
CA LYS A 131 -4.05 -17.97 -10.24
C LYS A 131 -4.79 -19.31 -10.32
N GLU A 132 -4.07 -20.42 -10.37
CA GLU A 132 -4.63 -21.78 -10.34
C GLU A 132 -5.40 -22.07 -9.04
N GLN A 133 -4.99 -21.43 -7.94
CA GLN A 133 -5.71 -21.45 -6.67
C GLN A 133 -6.92 -20.52 -6.63
N GLY A 134 -7.28 -19.84 -7.72
CA GLY A 134 -8.45 -18.97 -7.82
C GLY A 134 -8.24 -17.56 -7.24
N VAL A 135 -7.01 -17.13 -7.08
CA VAL A 135 -6.70 -15.72 -6.74
C VAL A 135 -7.02 -14.84 -7.94
N GLU A 136 -7.78 -13.77 -7.72
CA GLU A 136 -8.17 -12.83 -8.76
C GLU A 136 -7.04 -11.86 -9.10
N ARG A 137 -6.32 -11.36 -8.05
CA ARG A 137 -5.29 -10.34 -8.21
C ARG A 137 -4.03 -10.67 -7.43
N VAL A 138 -2.88 -10.53 -8.07
CA VAL A 138 -1.57 -10.66 -7.44
C VAL A 138 -0.98 -9.29 -7.15
N VAL A 139 -0.73 -9.00 -5.86
CA VAL A 139 0.07 -7.83 -5.46
C VAL A 139 1.53 -8.21 -5.54
N THR A 140 2.26 -7.60 -6.46
CA THR A 140 3.67 -7.87 -6.67
C THR A 140 4.51 -7.53 -5.44
N ALA A 141 5.58 -8.26 -5.20
CA ALA A 141 6.60 -7.83 -4.26
C ALA A 141 7.21 -6.49 -4.73
N ARG A 142 7.58 -5.63 -3.78
CA ARG A 142 8.16 -4.31 -4.12
C ARG A 142 9.54 -4.39 -4.75
N GLU A 143 10.15 -5.56 -4.67
CA GLU A 143 11.50 -5.89 -5.14
C GLU A 143 11.56 -6.29 -6.62
N MET A 144 10.43 -6.23 -7.33
CA MET A 144 10.35 -6.61 -8.75
C MET A 144 10.67 -5.45 -9.68
N SER A 145 11.37 -5.76 -10.79
CA SER A 145 11.57 -4.84 -11.92
C SER A 145 10.34 -4.76 -12.83
N LEU A 146 10.33 -3.75 -13.71
CA LEU A 146 9.28 -3.60 -14.73
C LEU A 146 9.21 -4.83 -15.64
N GLU A 147 10.37 -5.36 -16.08
CA GLU A 147 10.42 -6.52 -16.96
C GLU A 147 9.87 -7.79 -16.27
N GLU A 148 10.17 -7.99 -14.99
CA GLU A 148 9.64 -9.12 -14.23
C GLU A 148 8.12 -9.04 -14.08
N ILE A 149 7.58 -7.83 -13.84
CA ILE A 149 6.14 -7.57 -13.77
C ILE A 149 5.48 -7.86 -15.12
N GLN A 150 6.06 -7.35 -16.21
CA GLN A 150 5.56 -7.60 -17.57
C GLN A 150 5.54 -9.10 -17.89
N ARG A 151 6.59 -9.84 -17.53
CA ARG A 151 6.61 -11.29 -17.72
C ARG A 151 5.46 -12.00 -17.00
N ILE A 152 5.13 -11.63 -15.77
CA ILE A 152 3.97 -12.20 -15.09
C ILE A 152 2.68 -11.84 -15.84
N HIS A 153 2.53 -10.60 -16.29
CA HIS A 153 1.38 -10.16 -17.07
C HIS A 153 1.21 -11.02 -18.33
N ASP A 154 2.26 -11.14 -19.11
CA ASP A 154 2.22 -11.80 -20.44
C ASP A 154 2.08 -13.32 -20.32
N GLU A 155 2.76 -13.95 -19.37
CA GLU A 155 2.81 -15.41 -19.26
C GLU A 155 1.69 -16.01 -18.37
N VAL A 156 1.15 -15.23 -17.41
CA VAL A 156 0.12 -15.72 -16.50
C VAL A 156 -1.25 -15.11 -16.79
N GLY A 157 -1.31 -13.81 -17.11
CA GLY A 157 -2.56 -13.12 -17.40
C GLY A 157 -3.48 -13.04 -16.18
N VAL A 158 -2.93 -12.86 -14.98
CA VAL A 158 -3.64 -12.52 -13.74
C VAL A 158 -3.64 -11.00 -13.57
N GLU A 159 -4.65 -10.44 -12.89
CA GLU A 159 -4.59 -9.01 -12.56
C GLU A 159 -3.38 -8.70 -11.67
N LEU A 160 -2.63 -7.67 -12.02
CA LEU A 160 -1.46 -7.23 -11.27
C LEU A 160 -1.72 -5.90 -10.56
N GLU A 161 -1.36 -5.87 -9.28
CA GLU A 161 -1.37 -4.69 -8.44
C GLU A 161 0.05 -4.39 -7.99
N SER A 162 0.49 -3.13 -8.13
CA SER A 162 1.83 -2.72 -7.71
C SER A 162 1.77 -1.44 -6.89
N PHE A 163 2.66 -1.32 -5.90
CA PHE A 163 2.80 -0.06 -5.16
C PHE A 163 3.41 1.02 -6.04
N ILE A 164 2.81 2.22 -5.99
CA ILE A 164 3.26 3.36 -6.80
C ILE A 164 3.80 4.52 -5.97
N HIS A 165 3.45 4.59 -4.69
CA HIS A 165 3.86 5.72 -3.83
C HIS A 165 3.96 5.32 -2.36
N GLY A 166 4.92 5.92 -1.65
CA GLY A 166 5.08 5.84 -0.21
C GLY A 166 6.21 4.93 0.27
N ALA A 167 6.13 4.49 1.51
CA ALA A 167 7.22 3.84 2.22
C ALA A 167 7.65 2.49 1.63
N LEU A 168 8.97 2.32 1.47
CA LEU A 168 9.61 1.03 1.16
C LEU A 168 10.05 0.31 2.43
N CYS A 169 10.16 -1.02 2.36
CA CYS A 169 10.80 -1.86 3.36
C CYS A 169 12.26 -2.15 2.96
N TYR A 170 13.17 -2.17 3.94
CA TYR A 170 14.58 -2.51 3.72
C TYR A 170 14.76 -4.00 3.36
N CYS A 171 13.93 -4.85 3.94
CA CYS A 171 13.93 -6.30 3.70
C CYS A 171 12.92 -6.66 2.62
N TYR A 172 13.12 -7.81 1.98
CA TYR A 172 12.11 -8.39 1.09
C TYR A 172 10.72 -8.38 1.73
N SER A 173 9.71 -8.13 0.91
CA SER A 173 8.31 -8.04 1.32
C SER A 173 7.88 -9.29 2.10
N GLY A 174 7.33 -9.12 3.30
CA GLY A 174 6.89 -10.23 4.16
C GLY A 174 7.97 -11.06 4.86
N GLN A 175 9.26 -10.86 4.58
CA GLN A 175 10.35 -11.72 5.09
C GLN A 175 11.14 -11.10 6.26
N CYS A 176 10.73 -9.94 6.74
CA CYS A 176 11.49 -9.22 7.76
C CYS A 176 11.25 -9.76 9.18
N LEU A 177 12.30 -10.21 9.85
CA LEU A 177 12.29 -10.61 11.25
C LEU A 177 12.92 -9.57 12.20
N PHE A 178 13.43 -8.46 11.67
CA PHE A 178 14.23 -7.50 12.44
C PHE A 178 13.50 -6.96 13.69
N SER A 179 12.26 -6.50 13.51
CA SER A 179 11.45 -6.01 14.63
C SER A 179 11.05 -7.11 15.62
N SER A 180 10.91 -8.36 15.17
CA SER A 180 10.62 -9.52 16.03
C SER A 180 11.81 -9.87 16.92
N ILE A 181 13.02 -9.88 16.35
CA ILE A 181 14.24 -10.29 17.05
C ILE A 181 14.65 -9.26 18.09
N ILE A 182 14.66 -7.97 17.73
CA ILE A 182 15.11 -6.90 18.64
C ILE A 182 14.09 -6.58 19.72
N GLY A 183 12.78 -6.56 19.39
CA GLY A 183 11.76 -6.02 20.28
C GLY A 183 10.53 -6.91 20.50
N GLY A 184 10.54 -8.17 20.06
CA GLY A 184 9.39 -9.08 20.19
C GLY A 184 8.14 -8.65 19.42
N ARG A 185 8.27 -7.69 18.49
CA ARG A 185 7.16 -7.10 17.72
C ARG A 185 7.19 -7.59 16.28
N SER A 186 6.37 -8.59 15.95
CA SER A 186 6.35 -9.16 14.59
C SER A 186 5.78 -8.21 13.55
N GLY A 187 6.59 -7.88 12.53
CA GLY A 187 6.16 -7.11 11.37
C GLY A 187 5.10 -7.84 10.54
N ASN A 188 5.24 -9.16 10.40
CA ASN A 188 4.29 -10.02 9.66
C ASN A 188 2.93 -10.17 10.37
N ARG A 189 2.85 -9.70 11.62
CA ARG A 189 1.62 -9.63 12.39
C ARG A 189 1.20 -8.18 12.69
N GLY A 190 1.61 -7.27 11.85
CA GLY A 190 1.20 -5.87 11.90
C GLY A 190 1.83 -5.02 13.01
N ARG A 191 2.84 -5.52 13.73
CA ARG A 191 3.43 -4.88 14.91
C ARG A 191 4.83 -4.33 14.69
N CYS A 192 5.25 -4.09 13.45
CA CYS A 192 6.58 -3.61 13.12
C CYS A 192 6.91 -2.31 13.86
N ALA A 193 8.02 -2.30 14.63
CA ALA A 193 8.53 -1.12 15.31
C ALA A 193 9.41 -0.22 14.40
N GLN A 194 9.61 -0.61 13.14
CA GLN A 194 10.44 0.08 12.17
C GLN A 194 11.91 0.28 12.63
N PRO A 195 12.61 -0.75 13.16
CA PRO A 195 13.99 -0.59 13.62
C PRO A 195 14.93 -0.17 12.49
N CYS A 196 14.64 -0.53 11.23
CA CYS A 196 15.40 -0.06 10.07
C CYS A 196 15.38 1.47 9.86
N ARG A 197 14.57 2.21 10.60
CA ARG A 197 14.50 3.68 10.55
C ARG A 197 15.31 4.36 11.65
N LEU A 198 15.84 3.58 12.58
CA LEU A 198 16.71 4.09 13.65
C LEU A 198 18.12 4.34 13.14
N SER A 199 18.84 5.19 13.86
CA SER A 199 20.26 5.45 13.61
C SER A 199 21.12 4.38 14.28
N TYR A 200 22.14 3.92 13.57
CA TYR A 200 23.10 2.91 14.03
C TYR A 200 24.53 3.40 13.82
N GLU A 201 25.42 3.04 14.74
CA GLU A 201 26.86 3.09 14.51
C GLU A 201 27.30 1.73 13.95
N VAL A 202 28.09 1.75 12.88
CA VAL A 202 28.64 0.54 12.26
C VAL A 202 30.08 0.38 12.67
N LEU A 203 30.41 -0.77 13.24
CA LEU A 203 31.74 -1.11 13.70
C LEU A 203 32.32 -2.29 12.89
N GLN A 204 33.59 -2.20 12.54
CA GLN A 204 34.41 -3.30 12.06
C GLN A 204 35.50 -3.60 13.12
N GLY A 205 35.21 -4.56 14.01
CA GLY A 205 35.98 -4.69 15.25
C GLY A 205 35.82 -3.44 16.13
N GLU A 206 36.90 -2.76 16.47
CA GLU A 206 36.90 -1.51 17.22
C GLU A 206 36.83 -0.24 16.34
N LYS A 207 36.94 -0.41 15.01
CA LYS A 207 36.93 0.71 14.08
C LYS A 207 35.51 1.11 13.73
N SER A 208 35.13 2.37 14.00
CA SER A 208 33.87 2.93 13.52
C SER A 208 33.95 3.23 12.02
N LEU A 209 32.97 2.69 11.25
CA LEU A 209 32.80 3.00 9.83
C LEU A 209 31.90 4.21 9.59
N THR A 210 31.19 4.67 10.62
CA THR A 210 30.28 5.83 10.58
C THR A 210 30.86 7.04 11.28
N GLY A 211 32.21 7.04 11.57
CA GLY A 211 32.91 8.18 12.19
C GLY A 211 32.44 8.48 13.63
N HIS A 212 32.10 7.44 14.39
CA HIS A 212 31.52 7.52 15.74
C HIS A 212 30.17 8.26 15.84
N HIS A 213 29.45 8.33 14.73
CA HIS A 213 28.10 8.89 14.69
C HIS A 213 27.08 7.81 14.31
N ALA A 214 25.95 7.81 15.02
CA ALA A 214 24.83 6.96 14.65
C ALA A 214 24.07 7.59 13.46
N THR A 215 23.94 6.85 12.35
CA THR A 215 23.27 7.27 11.12
C THR A 215 22.18 6.28 10.71
N PRO A 216 21.12 6.70 10.00
CA PRO A 216 20.02 5.82 9.59
C PRO A 216 20.38 4.99 8.34
N ILE A 217 21.42 4.18 8.45
CA ILE A 217 22.03 3.41 7.35
C ILE A 217 21.09 2.41 6.65
N LEU A 218 19.99 2.04 7.28
CA LEU A 218 18.98 1.11 6.74
C LEU A 218 17.68 1.83 6.32
N SER A 219 17.62 3.18 6.45
CA SER A 219 16.43 3.93 6.13
C SER A 219 16.32 4.17 4.63
N LEU A 220 15.28 3.64 3.99
CA LEU A 220 15.01 3.90 2.58
C LEU A 220 14.22 5.19 2.39
N LYS A 221 14.46 5.86 1.27
CA LYS A 221 13.58 6.91 0.72
C LYS A 221 12.19 6.33 0.45
N ASP A 222 11.20 7.19 0.34
CA ASP A 222 9.87 6.77 -0.10
C ASP A 222 9.86 6.60 -1.62
N MET A 223 9.08 5.64 -2.10
CA MET A 223 8.91 5.39 -3.53
C MET A 223 8.00 6.44 -4.16
N CYS A 224 8.31 6.87 -5.37
CA CYS A 224 7.44 7.68 -6.21
C CYS A 224 7.58 7.26 -7.68
N THR A 225 6.55 6.66 -8.22
CA THR A 225 6.54 6.19 -9.63
C THR A 225 5.94 7.20 -10.59
N LEU A 226 5.52 8.38 -10.12
CA LEU A 226 4.87 9.37 -10.97
C LEU A 226 5.65 9.69 -12.26
N PRO A 227 7.00 9.80 -12.25
CA PRO A 227 7.78 10.07 -13.46
C PRO A 227 7.66 9.00 -14.55
N PHE A 228 7.35 7.75 -14.18
CA PHE A 228 7.23 6.61 -15.09
C PHE A 228 5.92 5.83 -14.91
N LEU A 229 4.88 6.50 -14.44
CA LEU A 229 3.57 5.90 -14.19
C LEU A 229 2.99 5.21 -15.43
N TYR A 230 3.17 5.82 -16.60
CA TYR A 230 2.68 5.28 -17.86
C TYR A 230 3.38 3.98 -18.26
N GLU A 231 4.67 3.86 -17.95
CA GLU A 231 5.43 2.64 -18.18
C GLU A 231 4.89 1.47 -17.36
N LEU A 232 4.54 1.71 -16.09
CA LEU A 232 3.89 0.69 -15.25
C LEU A 232 2.59 0.18 -15.87
N ALA A 233 1.75 1.10 -16.39
CA ALA A 233 0.51 0.74 -17.07
C ALA A 233 0.77 -0.03 -18.38
N ASP A 234 1.80 0.36 -19.13
CA ASP A 234 2.20 -0.33 -20.36
C ASP A 234 2.77 -1.72 -20.08
N HIS A 235 3.39 -1.95 -18.91
CA HIS A 235 3.89 -3.26 -18.46
C HIS A 235 2.82 -4.13 -17.79
N GLY A 236 1.53 -3.77 -17.87
CA GLY A 236 0.42 -4.61 -17.46
C GLY A 236 -0.02 -4.47 -16.01
N VAL A 237 0.44 -3.47 -15.29
CA VAL A 237 -0.12 -3.15 -13.98
C VAL A 237 -1.54 -2.61 -14.15
N TYR A 238 -2.50 -3.27 -13.52
CA TYR A 238 -3.92 -2.89 -13.53
C TYR A 238 -4.26 -1.97 -12.35
N SER A 239 -3.85 -2.34 -11.13
CA SER A 239 -4.15 -1.61 -9.91
C SER A 239 -2.92 -0.90 -9.34
N PHE A 240 -3.05 0.41 -9.17
CA PHE A 240 -2.00 1.33 -8.75
C PHE A 240 -2.18 1.66 -7.26
N LYS A 241 -1.41 1.00 -6.40
CA LYS A 241 -1.57 1.06 -4.94
C LYS A 241 -0.71 2.12 -4.28
N ILE A 242 -1.35 2.97 -3.48
CA ILE A 242 -0.67 3.96 -2.65
C ILE A 242 -0.47 3.39 -1.23
N GLU A 243 0.75 3.45 -0.67
CA GLU A 243 1.00 3.12 0.74
C GLU A 243 0.65 4.31 1.63
N GLY A 244 -0.09 4.07 2.75
CA GLY A 244 -0.38 5.19 3.62
C GLY A 244 -1.51 5.01 4.63
N ARG A 245 -1.91 3.80 5.03
CA ARG A 245 -3.00 3.59 6.02
C ARG A 245 -2.80 4.31 7.36
N MET A 246 -1.55 4.63 7.72
CA MET A 246 -1.21 5.38 8.94
C MET A 246 -0.97 6.87 8.68
N LYS A 247 -1.24 7.35 7.48
CA LYS A 247 -1.05 8.75 7.08
C LYS A 247 -2.33 9.56 7.30
N THR A 248 -2.18 10.90 7.30
CA THR A 248 -3.32 11.81 7.46
C THR A 248 -4.23 11.82 6.24
N PRO A 249 -5.50 12.25 6.37
CA PRO A 249 -6.41 12.41 5.24
C PRO A 249 -5.85 13.31 4.15
N GLU A 250 -5.15 14.38 4.54
CA GLU A 250 -4.55 15.36 3.63
C GLU A 250 -3.45 14.73 2.78
N TYR A 251 -2.61 13.90 3.38
CA TYR A 251 -1.61 13.13 2.65
C TYR A 251 -2.27 12.19 1.63
N ALA A 252 -3.20 11.37 2.10
CA ALA A 252 -3.82 10.36 1.26
C ALA A 252 -4.58 10.99 0.08
N ALA A 253 -5.43 11.98 0.34
CA ALA A 253 -6.19 12.67 -0.69
C ALA A 253 -5.30 13.46 -1.67
N GLY A 254 -4.27 14.15 -1.16
CA GLY A 254 -3.35 14.90 -2.02
C GLY A 254 -2.54 13.99 -2.96
N VAL A 255 -2.07 12.84 -2.46
CA VAL A 255 -1.39 11.86 -3.31
C VAL A 255 -2.37 11.30 -4.36
N VAL A 256 -3.57 10.90 -3.95
CA VAL A 256 -4.61 10.37 -4.86
C VAL A 256 -4.92 11.37 -5.97
N SER A 257 -5.17 12.65 -5.65
CA SER A 257 -5.55 13.66 -6.63
C SER A 257 -4.47 13.89 -7.69
N ILE A 258 -3.20 13.86 -7.28
CA ILE A 258 -2.07 14.02 -8.21
C ILE A 258 -1.96 12.81 -9.13
N TYR A 259 -2.00 11.58 -8.59
CA TYR A 259 -1.94 10.38 -9.42
C TYR A 259 -3.16 10.24 -10.34
N ARG A 260 -4.37 10.62 -9.88
CA ARG A 260 -5.60 10.62 -10.68
C ARG A 260 -5.45 11.45 -11.94
N LYS A 261 -4.92 12.66 -11.83
CA LYS A 261 -4.65 13.56 -12.98
C LYS A 261 -3.87 12.84 -14.09
N TYR A 262 -2.83 12.09 -13.76
CA TYR A 262 -1.99 11.41 -14.74
C TYR A 262 -2.60 10.08 -15.21
N MET A 263 -3.32 9.38 -14.35
CA MET A 263 -4.04 8.18 -14.78
C MET A 263 -5.17 8.52 -15.75
N ASP A 264 -5.90 9.60 -15.54
CA ASP A 264 -6.91 10.08 -16.50
C ASP A 264 -6.28 10.41 -17.84
N SER A 265 -5.14 11.10 -17.83
CA SER A 265 -4.38 11.42 -19.01
C SER A 265 -3.83 10.19 -19.77
N TYR A 266 -3.53 9.09 -19.06
CA TYR A 266 -3.21 7.83 -19.70
C TYR A 266 -4.43 7.20 -20.35
N LEU A 267 -5.57 7.21 -19.65
CA LEU A 267 -6.81 6.58 -20.12
C LEU A 267 -7.42 7.30 -21.34
N ASP A 268 -7.31 8.63 -21.40
CA ASP A 268 -7.77 9.42 -22.55
C ASP A 268 -6.74 9.48 -23.69
N GLY A 269 -5.55 8.91 -23.49
CA GLY A 269 -4.47 8.83 -24.48
C GLY A 269 -3.62 10.09 -24.61
N SER A 270 -3.85 11.13 -23.82
CA SER A 270 -3.11 12.40 -23.92
C SER A 270 -1.67 12.29 -23.39
N ARG A 271 -1.44 11.43 -22.39
CA ARG A 271 -0.12 11.16 -21.77
C ARG A 271 0.65 12.45 -21.48
N ILE A 272 0.03 13.37 -20.75
CA ILE A 272 0.64 14.67 -20.43
C ILE A 272 1.97 14.51 -19.68
N PRO A 273 2.98 15.36 -19.95
CA PRO A 273 4.24 15.32 -19.22
C PRO A 273 4.05 15.58 -17.73
N VAL A 274 4.81 14.86 -16.90
CA VAL A 274 4.78 15.07 -15.45
C VAL A 274 5.34 16.44 -15.09
N GLU A 275 4.55 17.25 -14.44
CA GLU A 275 4.92 18.61 -14.05
C GLU A 275 5.79 18.61 -12.78
N LYS A 276 6.85 19.41 -12.79
CA LYS A 276 7.74 19.56 -11.62
C LYS A 276 7.01 20.02 -10.35
N LYS A 277 5.94 20.83 -10.52
CA LYS A 277 5.13 21.29 -9.38
C LYS A 277 4.43 20.11 -8.66
N ASP A 278 3.98 19.09 -9.40
CA ASP A 278 3.29 17.93 -8.83
C ASP A 278 4.27 17.02 -8.06
N ILE A 279 5.48 16.80 -8.59
CA ILE A 279 6.55 16.14 -7.84
C ILE A 279 6.89 16.91 -6.55
N ARG A 280 6.97 18.25 -6.63
CA ARG A 280 7.23 19.09 -5.45
C ARG A 280 6.09 18.98 -4.43
N ALA A 281 4.84 19.01 -4.89
CA ALA A 281 3.68 18.84 -4.02
C ALA A 281 3.68 17.47 -3.31
N LEU A 282 4.05 16.37 -4.01
CA LEU A 282 4.22 15.06 -3.38
C LEU A 282 5.32 15.06 -2.31
N LEU A 283 6.43 15.75 -2.54
CA LEU A 283 7.50 15.92 -1.54
C LEU A 283 7.01 16.69 -0.30
N GLU A 284 6.23 17.73 -0.49
CA GLU A 284 5.67 18.55 0.59
C GLU A 284 4.61 17.81 1.40
N LEU A 285 3.80 16.94 0.77
CA LEU A 285 2.83 16.08 1.46
C LEU A 285 3.48 15.11 2.44
N GLY A 286 4.69 14.67 2.15
CA GLY A 286 5.51 13.88 3.05
C GLY A 286 6.38 12.85 2.34
N ASN A 287 7.63 12.77 2.80
CA ASN A 287 8.60 11.81 2.31
C ASN A 287 9.64 11.50 3.40
N ARG A 288 10.52 10.53 3.13
CA ARG A 288 11.63 10.14 3.99
C ARG A 288 12.95 10.36 3.27
N GLY A 289 13.50 11.57 3.34
CA GLY A 289 14.78 11.91 2.72
C GLY A 289 14.73 11.94 1.19
N GLY A 290 13.58 12.24 0.59
CA GLY A 290 13.36 12.29 -0.85
C GLY A 290 12.66 11.06 -1.42
N PHE A 291 12.67 10.97 -2.75
CA PHE A 291 12.04 9.88 -3.50
C PHE A 291 13.06 8.98 -4.18
N THR A 292 12.64 7.74 -4.42
CA THR A 292 13.35 6.74 -5.22
C THR A 292 12.37 6.06 -6.19
N ASN A 293 12.91 5.50 -7.29
CA ASN A 293 12.15 4.67 -8.23
C ASN A 293 11.87 3.25 -7.68
N GLY A 294 12.30 2.96 -6.45
CA GLY A 294 12.21 1.61 -5.91
C GLY A 294 13.11 0.63 -6.68
N TYR A 295 12.63 -0.58 -6.86
CA TYR A 295 13.35 -1.63 -7.60
C TYR A 295 12.97 -1.71 -9.08
N TYR A 296 12.14 -0.82 -9.59
CA TYR A 296 11.60 -0.93 -10.96
C TYR A 296 12.68 -0.91 -12.05
N TYR A 297 13.81 -0.22 -11.81
CA TYR A 297 14.93 -0.15 -12.76
C TYR A 297 16.24 -0.75 -12.22
N HIS A 298 16.38 -0.85 -10.90
CA HIS A 298 17.63 -1.27 -10.26
C HIS A 298 17.33 -2.17 -9.07
N HIS A 299 18.16 -3.19 -8.87
CA HIS A 299 18.14 -4.02 -7.67
C HIS A 299 19.21 -3.56 -6.67
N ASN A 300 18.82 -3.37 -5.41
CA ASN A 300 19.73 -3.12 -4.28
C ASN A 300 20.70 -1.93 -4.49
N ASP A 301 20.21 -0.81 -5.01
CA ASP A 301 21.02 0.38 -5.22
C ASP A 301 21.12 1.26 -3.96
N SER A 302 22.29 1.85 -3.72
CA SER A 302 22.55 2.79 -2.63
C SER A 302 21.71 4.07 -2.71
N ASP A 303 21.27 4.45 -3.91
CA ASP A 303 20.38 5.59 -4.14
C ASP A 303 19.02 5.47 -3.45
N MET A 304 18.63 4.26 -3.08
CA MET A 304 17.43 4.00 -2.30
C MET A 304 17.56 4.43 -0.83
N LEU A 305 18.78 4.56 -0.30
CA LEU A 305 19.03 4.94 1.09
C LEU A 305 18.81 6.44 1.29
N SER A 306 18.14 6.81 2.38
CA SER A 306 17.88 8.22 2.67
C SER A 306 19.10 8.97 3.19
N GLY A 307 20.02 8.27 3.88
CA GLY A 307 21.18 8.88 4.55
C GLY A 307 20.83 9.87 5.69
N GLU A 308 19.57 10.20 5.84
CA GLU A 308 19.03 11.16 6.81
C GLU A 308 18.07 10.49 7.79
N SER A 309 17.98 11.02 9.00
CA SER A 309 16.93 10.64 9.94
C SER A 309 15.57 10.91 9.31
N ALA A 310 14.62 9.99 9.49
CA ALA A 310 13.27 10.17 8.99
C ALA A 310 12.68 11.48 9.56
N SER A 311 12.80 12.56 8.84
CA SER A 311 12.11 13.80 9.11
C SER A 311 10.74 13.71 8.42
N HIS A 312 9.66 13.82 9.18
CA HIS A 312 8.40 14.21 8.59
C HIS A 312 8.59 15.67 8.18
N ASN A 313 8.86 15.92 6.90
CA ASN A 313 8.78 17.28 6.39
C ASN A 313 7.37 17.76 6.71
N LYS A 314 7.28 18.77 7.57
CA LYS A 314 6.02 19.46 7.83
C LYS A 314 5.68 20.13 6.51
N SER A 315 4.66 19.62 5.80
CA SER A 315 4.12 20.30 4.64
C SER A 315 3.82 21.76 5.04
N GLU A 316 4.15 22.70 4.16
CA GLU A 316 3.74 24.07 4.37
C GLU A 316 2.22 24.08 4.54
N GLY A 317 1.71 24.71 5.59
CA GLY A 317 0.30 24.66 6.00
C GLY A 317 -0.69 25.02 4.90
N VAL A 318 -0.29 25.82 3.91
CA VAL A 318 -1.11 26.23 2.77
C VAL A 318 -1.56 25.06 1.90
N LEU A 319 -0.67 24.09 1.58
CA LEU A 319 -1.06 22.95 0.76
C LEU A 319 -2.02 22.02 1.53
N GLN A 320 -1.75 21.79 2.81
CA GLN A 320 -2.65 20.99 3.66
C GLN A 320 -4.00 21.65 3.84
N ASP A 321 -4.06 22.98 4.01
CA ASP A 321 -5.29 23.71 4.17
C ASP A 321 -6.12 23.72 2.86
N ASN A 322 -5.48 23.79 1.70
CA ASN A 322 -6.17 23.68 0.41
C ASN A 322 -6.77 22.27 0.24
N ILE A 323 -6.01 21.23 0.51
CA ILE A 323 -6.48 19.83 0.46
C ILE A 323 -7.61 19.61 1.48
N ARG A 324 -7.51 20.16 2.69
CA ARG A 324 -8.60 20.13 3.67
C ARG A 324 -9.87 20.77 3.16
N ARG A 325 -9.77 21.95 2.57
CA ARG A 325 -10.93 22.66 2.00
C ARG A 325 -11.54 21.89 0.85
N GLU A 326 -10.73 21.36 -0.04
CA GLU A 326 -11.19 20.66 -1.23
C GLU A 326 -11.82 19.29 -0.91
N TYR A 327 -11.18 18.47 -0.04
CA TYR A 327 -11.55 17.08 0.15
C TYR A 327 -12.09 16.71 1.54
N ALA A 328 -11.87 17.53 2.57
CA ALA A 328 -12.30 17.23 3.94
C ALA A 328 -13.49 18.05 4.44
N VAL A 329 -13.78 19.22 3.84
CA VAL A 329 -14.82 20.16 4.29
C VAL A 329 -16.18 19.92 3.62
N SER A 330 -16.26 19.07 2.61
CA SER A 330 -17.53 18.69 1.96
C SER A 330 -18.58 18.05 2.90
N TYR A 331 -18.28 17.97 4.21
CA TYR A 331 -19.05 17.24 5.21
C TYR A 331 -20.08 18.06 5.98
N THR A 332 -19.98 19.38 5.99
CA THR A 332 -20.84 20.22 6.84
C THR A 332 -22.19 20.60 6.24
N HIS A 333 -22.49 20.13 5.04
CA HIS A 333 -23.73 20.51 4.33
C HIS A 333 -24.67 19.33 3.98
N LEU A 334 -24.47 18.15 4.55
CA LEU A 334 -25.38 17.00 4.41
C LEU A 334 -25.78 16.45 5.78
N THR A 335 -26.29 17.30 6.66
CA THR A 335 -27.14 16.90 7.78
C THR A 335 -28.55 17.43 7.57
#